data_7fcd423dda8200b7191016e69eaac7ec
#
_entry.id   7fcd423dda8200b7191016e69eaac7ec
#
_cell.length_a   1.000
_cell.length_b   1.000
_cell.length_c   1.000
_cell.angle_alpha   90.00
_cell.angle_beta   90.00
_cell.angle_gamma   90.00
#
_symmetry.space_group_name_H-M   'P 1'
#
loop_
_entity.id
_entity.type
_entity.pdbx_description
1 polymer ?
#
loop_
_entity_poly.entity_id
_entity_poly.type
_entity_poly.pdbx_seq_one_letter_code
_entity_poly.pdbx_strand_id
1 'polypeptide(L)'
;ELGFNELKYNVISSQMNRGKVEKSVAIAIGSLASTLSKFSADICFYMTQELNFISFPDEITTGSSIMPHKKNPDVFELIRGKCNIIQSLISEFNYISINLTSGYHRDLQLYKGKIIESIIDIKNCLEIFNYSINKIKIRKNILDDDKYKYVFSVENLNELVNSGYSFRDAYLKISDDIKNDNYIPKKDFNHTLKGSIGNLCLKEIEIKMKKAFN
;
A
#
# COMPACT_ATOMS: atom_id res chain seq x y z
N GLU A 1 7.59 -2.86 -36.33
CA GLU A 1 6.18 -2.83 -36.23
C GLU A 1 5.76 -2.80 -34.78
N LEU A 2 4.64 -2.13 -34.49
CA LEU A 2 4.35 -1.69 -33.12
C LEU A 2 3.61 -2.74 -32.26
N GLY A 3 3.38 -3.96 -32.80
CA GLY A 3 2.76 -5.06 -32.05
C GLY A 3 1.26 -4.92 -31.80
N PHE A 4 0.56 -4.06 -32.53
CA PHE A 4 -0.89 -3.98 -32.46
C PHE A 4 -1.54 -5.10 -33.28
N ASN A 5 -2.57 -5.73 -32.73
CA ASN A 5 -3.31 -6.82 -33.38
C ASN A 5 -4.35 -6.29 -34.39
N GLU A 6 -4.87 -5.08 -34.17
CA GLU A 6 -5.97 -4.48 -34.93
C GLU A 6 -5.78 -2.98 -35.14
N LEU A 7 -6.49 -2.44 -36.15
CA LEU A 7 -6.66 -1.02 -36.37
C LEU A 7 -8.09 -0.61 -36.01
N LYS A 8 -8.24 0.62 -35.55
CA LYS A 8 -9.54 1.23 -35.40
C LYS A 8 -10.00 1.79 -36.77
N TYR A 9 -10.89 1.10 -37.44
CA TYR A 9 -11.24 1.37 -38.87
C TYR A 9 -11.95 2.69 -39.10
N ASN A 10 -12.76 3.17 -38.11
CA ASN A 10 -13.51 4.41 -38.30
C ASN A 10 -12.66 5.61 -37.84
N VAL A 11 -12.24 6.44 -38.77
CA VAL A 11 -11.36 7.62 -38.52
C VAL A 11 -12.01 8.67 -37.63
N ILE A 12 -13.32 8.89 -37.75
CA ILE A 12 -14.07 9.83 -36.90
C ILE A 12 -14.08 9.31 -35.46
N SER A 13 -14.43 8.05 -35.27
CA SER A 13 -14.41 7.43 -33.96
C SER A 13 -13.00 7.44 -33.33
N SER A 14 -11.95 7.22 -34.13
CA SER A 14 -10.56 7.30 -33.65
C SER A 14 -10.20 8.70 -33.17
N GLN A 15 -10.61 9.72 -33.86
CA GLN A 15 -10.39 11.12 -33.52
C GLN A 15 -11.18 11.54 -32.27
N MET A 16 -12.45 11.14 -32.17
CA MET A 16 -13.32 11.44 -31.02
C MET A 16 -12.90 10.74 -29.74
N ASN A 17 -12.11 9.67 -29.82
CA ASN A 17 -11.58 8.97 -28.66
C ASN A 17 -10.39 9.66 -27.99
N ARG A 18 -9.89 10.74 -28.53
CA ARG A 18 -8.84 11.51 -27.87
C ARG A 18 -9.32 12.01 -26.50
N GLY A 19 -8.42 11.96 -25.55
CA GLY A 19 -8.74 12.23 -24.16
C GLY A 19 -9.25 11.00 -23.39
N LYS A 20 -9.96 10.05 -24.04
CA LYS A 20 -10.44 8.83 -23.37
C LYS A 20 -9.31 7.84 -23.08
N VAL A 21 -8.41 7.64 -24.04
CA VAL A 21 -7.25 6.76 -23.87
C VAL A 21 -6.32 7.33 -22.81
N GLU A 22 -6.02 8.61 -22.89
CA GLU A 22 -5.18 9.31 -21.91
C GLU A 22 -5.77 9.24 -20.51
N LYS A 23 -7.10 9.40 -20.35
CA LYS A 23 -7.78 9.21 -19.07
C LYS A 23 -7.67 7.78 -18.55
N SER A 24 -7.80 6.78 -19.41
CA SER A 24 -7.65 5.37 -19.01
C SER A 24 -6.25 5.08 -18.48
N VAL A 25 -5.22 5.63 -19.13
CA VAL A 25 -3.84 5.55 -18.66
C VAL A 25 -3.68 6.28 -17.32
N ALA A 26 -4.25 7.49 -17.19
CA ALA A 26 -4.20 8.24 -15.94
C ALA A 26 -4.85 7.48 -14.77
N ILE A 27 -5.99 6.80 -15.01
CA ILE A 27 -6.65 5.96 -14.01
C ILE A 27 -5.73 4.79 -13.59
N ALA A 28 -5.10 4.12 -14.53
CA ALA A 28 -4.20 3.00 -14.22
C ALA A 28 -2.99 3.45 -13.40
N ILE A 29 -2.34 4.54 -13.83
CA ILE A 29 -1.20 5.14 -13.11
C ILE A 29 -1.64 5.63 -11.72
N GLY A 30 -2.78 6.29 -11.63
CA GLY A 30 -3.31 6.79 -10.36
C GLY A 30 -3.65 5.66 -9.37
N SER A 31 -4.17 4.53 -9.85
CA SER A 31 -4.42 3.35 -9.02
C SER A 31 -3.12 2.74 -8.48
N LEU A 32 -2.09 2.66 -9.31
CA LEU A 32 -0.76 2.21 -8.89
C LEU A 32 -0.16 3.18 -7.86
N ALA A 33 -0.23 4.49 -8.14
CA ALA A 33 0.25 5.54 -7.23
C ALA A 33 -0.48 5.49 -5.87
N SER A 34 -1.78 5.23 -5.86
CA SER A 34 -2.56 5.07 -4.62
C SER A 34 -2.03 3.93 -3.76
N THR A 35 -1.75 2.78 -4.37
CA THR A 35 -1.18 1.63 -3.66
C THR A 35 0.20 1.96 -3.08
N LEU A 36 1.06 2.58 -3.88
CA LEU A 36 2.42 2.93 -3.47
C LEU A 36 2.43 4.01 -2.37
N SER A 37 1.53 5.00 -2.48
CA SER A 37 1.34 6.04 -1.46
C SER A 37 0.92 5.45 -0.12
N LYS A 38 -0.07 4.53 -0.13
CA LYS A 38 -0.53 3.85 1.08
C LYS A 38 0.58 3.04 1.73
N PHE A 39 1.30 2.24 0.93
CA PHE A 39 2.41 1.45 1.44
C PHE A 39 3.51 2.32 2.06
N SER A 40 3.84 3.43 1.41
CA SER A 40 4.82 4.39 1.92
C SER A 40 4.36 5.06 3.23
N ALA A 41 3.07 5.34 3.35
CA ALA A 41 2.49 5.86 4.60
C ALA A 41 2.61 4.85 5.75
N ASP A 42 2.34 3.56 5.49
CA ASP A 42 2.48 2.50 6.48
C ASP A 42 3.95 2.34 6.92
N ILE A 43 4.91 2.44 5.99
CA ILE A 43 6.34 2.42 6.34
C ILE A 43 6.70 3.59 7.26
N CYS A 44 6.27 4.82 6.92
CA CYS A 44 6.52 5.98 7.77
C CYS A 44 5.93 5.78 9.18
N PHE A 45 4.73 5.22 9.26
CA PHE A 45 4.05 4.95 10.52
C PHE A 45 4.78 3.88 11.34
N TYR A 46 5.21 2.77 10.72
CA TYR A 46 5.91 1.70 11.41
C TYR A 46 7.35 2.06 11.85
N MET A 47 7.93 3.10 11.24
CA MET A 47 9.22 3.65 11.66
C MET A 47 9.13 4.62 12.83
N THR A 48 7.93 5.05 13.24
CA THR A 48 7.80 5.95 14.39
C THR A 48 8.46 5.37 15.63
N GLN A 49 8.99 6.22 16.50
CA GLN A 49 9.63 5.80 17.75
C GLN A 49 8.71 4.95 18.64
N GLU A 50 7.40 5.27 18.61
CA GLU A 50 6.38 4.56 19.40
C GLU A 50 6.18 3.11 18.96
N LEU A 51 6.21 2.86 17.65
CA LEU A 51 6.04 1.53 17.09
C LEU A 51 7.38 0.82 16.93
N ASN A 52 8.32 1.46 16.24
CA ASN A 52 9.65 0.92 15.97
C ASN A 52 9.60 -0.53 15.47
N PHE A 53 8.68 -0.82 14.53
CA PHE A 53 8.53 -2.16 13.96
C PHE A 53 9.57 -2.47 12.92
N ILE A 54 9.97 -1.43 12.18
CA ILE A 54 10.90 -1.52 11.06
C ILE A 54 11.93 -0.40 11.14
N SER A 55 13.06 -0.63 10.49
CA SER A 55 14.11 0.37 10.32
C SER A 55 14.79 0.20 8.96
N PHE A 56 15.51 1.23 8.56
CA PHE A 56 16.32 1.25 7.34
C PHE A 56 17.74 1.72 7.66
N PRO A 57 18.74 1.39 6.81
CA PRO A 57 20.08 1.89 6.95
C PRO A 57 20.16 3.40 6.65
N ASP A 58 21.27 4.03 7.08
CA ASP A 58 21.47 5.48 7.01
C ASP A 58 21.42 6.03 5.57
N GLU A 59 21.75 5.24 4.59
CA GLU A 59 21.70 5.62 3.17
C GLU A 59 20.27 5.85 2.62
N ILE A 60 19.22 5.39 3.34
CA ILE A 60 17.81 5.52 2.95
C ILE A 60 17.07 6.48 3.90
N THR A 61 17.70 6.87 4.98
CA THR A 61 17.13 7.77 5.99
C THR A 61 17.92 9.05 6.06
N THR A 62 17.28 10.12 6.47
CA THR A 62 17.98 11.36 6.78
C THR A 62 18.05 11.60 8.28
N GLY A 63 19.15 12.18 8.74
CA GLY A 63 19.32 12.59 10.11
C GLY A 63 18.58 13.91 10.42
N SER A 64 18.67 14.32 11.67
CA SER A 64 18.25 15.64 12.10
C SER A 64 19.48 16.48 12.46
N SER A 65 19.47 17.75 12.10
CA SER A 65 20.51 18.69 12.47
C SER A 65 20.59 18.97 14.00
N ILE A 66 19.53 18.62 14.72
CA ILE A 66 19.40 18.91 16.17
C ILE A 66 19.38 17.63 17.00
N MET A 67 18.84 16.53 16.44
CA MET A 67 18.67 15.25 17.16
C MET A 67 19.52 14.16 16.48
N PRO A 68 20.72 13.86 16.98
CA PRO A 68 21.67 12.93 16.30
C PRO A 68 21.16 11.50 16.13
N HIS A 69 20.21 11.09 16.97
CA HIS A 69 19.62 9.75 16.96
C HIS A 69 18.41 9.61 16.03
N LYS A 70 17.87 10.74 15.52
CA LYS A 70 16.64 10.72 14.70
C LYS A 70 16.96 10.28 13.28
N LYS A 71 16.19 9.30 12.80
CA LYS A 71 16.20 8.83 11.41
C LYS A 71 14.82 9.06 10.82
N ASN A 72 14.78 9.86 9.75
CA ASN A 72 13.54 10.21 9.07
C ASN A 72 13.35 9.33 7.84
N PRO A 73 12.13 8.88 7.52
CA PRO A 73 11.81 8.07 6.34
C PRO A 73 11.59 8.92 5.09
N ASP A 74 12.44 9.91 4.82
CA ASP A 74 12.24 10.95 3.79
C ASP A 74 11.97 10.36 2.41
N VAL A 75 12.64 9.26 2.06
CA VAL A 75 12.41 8.57 0.79
C VAL A 75 10.94 8.17 0.64
N PHE A 76 10.35 7.60 1.68
CA PHE A 76 8.95 7.16 1.66
C PHE A 76 7.98 8.33 1.79
N GLU A 77 8.34 9.38 2.51
CA GLU A 77 7.54 10.61 2.57
C GLU A 77 7.45 11.28 1.20
N LEU A 78 8.57 11.36 0.46
CA LEU A 78 8.61 11.92 -0.89
C LEU A 78 7.86 11.04 -1.89
N ILE A 79 8.01 9.70 -1.83
CA ILE A 79 7.24 8.78 -2.66
C ILE A 79 5.74 8.98 -2.40
N ARG A 80 5.31 9.02 -1.15
CA ARG A 80 3.92 9.28 -0.76
C ARG A 80 3.41 10.60 -1.35
N GLY A 81 4.17 11.67 -1.20
CA GLY A 81 3.83 13.01 -1.71
C GLY A 81 3.69 13.02 -3.24
N LYS A 82 4.69 12.49 -3.96
CA LYS A 82 4.66 12.40 -5.43
C LYS A 82 3.50 11.53 -5.92
N CYS A 83 3.26 10.39 -5.30
CA CYS A 83 2.15 9.52 -5.65
C CYS A 83 0.78 10.19 -5.39
N ASN A 84 0.64 11.04 -4.38
CA ASN A 84 -0.56 11.82 -4.16
C ASN A 84 -0.78 12.86 -5.27
N ILE A 85 0.28 13.50 -5.75
CA ILE A 85 0.22 14.41 -6.91
C ILE A 85 -0.20 13.64 -8.17
N ILE A 86 0.39 12.48 -8.44
CA ILE A 86 0.04 11.65 -9.61
C ILE A 86 -1.45 11.27 -9.61
N GLN A 87 -2.04 11.00 -8.47
CA GLN A 87 -3.47 10.68 -8.36
C GLN A 87 -4.37 11.84 -8.78
N SER A 88 -3.94 13.09 -8.67
CA SER A 88 -4.72 14.26 -9.10
C SER A 88 -4.87 14.36 -10.63
N LEU A 89 -4.02 13.64 -11.38
CA LEU A 89 -4.05 13.63 -12.84
C LEU A 89 -5.41 13.23 -13.41
N ILE A 90 -6.12 12.31 -12.75
CA ILE A 90 -7.46 11.87 -13.18
C ILE A 90 -8.45 13.04 -13.18
N SER A 91 -8.45 13.83 -12.13
CA SER A 91 -9.31 15.01 -12.01
C SER A 91 -8.89 16.10 -13.00
N GLU A 92 -7.61 16.37 -13.14
CA GLU A 92 -7.08 17.33 -14.10
C GLU A 92 -7.52 16.97 -15.54
N PHE A 93 -7.41 15.70 -15.93
CA PHE A 93 -7.82 15.23 -17.25
C PHE A 93 -9.34 15.29 -17.46
N ASN A 94 -10.12 15.11 -16.44
CA ASN A 94 -11.56 15.31 -16.52
C ASN A 94 -11.89 16.79 -16.80
N TYR A 95 -11.24 17.72 -16.12
CA TYR A 95 -11.48 19.14 -16.30
C TYR A 95 -11.04 19.64 -17.68
N ILE A 96 -9.92 19.19 -18.22
CA ILE A 96 -9.46 19.58 -19.57
C ILE A 96 -10.49 19.25 -20.64
N SER A 97 -11.28 18.20 -20.47
CA SER A 97 -12.26 17.75 -21.47
C SER A 97 -13.71 18.20 -21.22
N ILE A 98 -13.96 18.93 -20.13
CA ILE A 98 -15.27 19.51 -19.89
C ILE A 98 -15.58 20.54 -21.01
N ASN A 99 -16.83 20.60 -21.49
CA ASN A 99 -17.34 21.54 -22.46
C ASN A 99 -16.80 21.36 -23.90
N LEU A 100 -16.07 20.29 -24.20
CA LEU A 100 -15.65 20.01 -25.56
C LEU A 100 -16.78 19.32 -26.33
N THR A 101 -17.15 19.86 -27.46
CA THR A 101 -18.07 19.23 -28.41
C THR A 101 -17.38 18.07 -29.14
N SER A 102 -18.16 17.26 -29.87
CA SER A 102 -17.58 16.21 -30.72
C SER A 102 -16.66 16.82 -31.80
N GLY A 103 -15.45 16.27 -31.92
CA GLY A 103 -14.47 16.71 -32.90
C GLY A 103 -13.05 16.79 -32.34
N TYR A 104 -12.17 17.46 -33.11
CA TYR A 104 -10.79 17.72 -32.74
C TYR A 104 -10.66 19.07 -32.01
N HIS A 105 -10.08 19.03 -30.80
CA HIS A 105 -9.82 20.22 -29.98
C HIS A 105 -8.35 20.28 -29.55
N ARG A 106 -7.78 21.49 -29.62
CA ARG A 106 -6.38 21.70 -29.17
C ARG A 106 -6.19 21.55 -27.66
N ASP A 107 -7.22 21.74 -26.88
CA ASP A 107 -7.24 21.50 -25.44
C ASP A 107 -6.66 20.13 -25.08
N LEU A 108 -6.92 19.12 -25.89
CA LEU A 108 -6.41 17.76 -25.70
C LEU A 108 -4.88 17.65 -25.84
N GLN A 109 -4.19 18.67 -26.34
CA GLN A 109 -2.74 18.72 -26.35
C GLN A 109 -2.16 18.88 -24.93
N LEU A 110 -2.92 19.44 -23.99
CA LEU A 110 -2.52 19.64 -22.61
C LEU A 110 -2.29 18.32 -21.86
N TYR A 111 -2.88 17.22 -22.33
CA TYR A 111 -2.62 15.89 -21.75
C TYR A 111 -1.16 15.44 -21.89
N LYS A 112 -0.47 15.82 -22.98
CA LYS A 112 0.82 15.23 -23.34
C LYS A 112 1.90 15.42 -22.28
N GLY A 113 2.13 16.65 -21.86
CA GLY A 113 3.16 16.96 -20.85
C GLY A 113 2.87 16.21 -19.55
N LYS A 114 1.64 16.32 -19.07
CA LYS A 114 1.19 15.74 -17.82
C LYS A 114 1.32 14.21 -17.75
N ILE A 115 0.94 13.53 -18.83
CA ILE A 115 1.02 12.06 -18.85
C ILE A 115 2.47 11.58 -18.90
N ILE A 116 3.33 12.25 -19.66
CA ILE A 116 4.74 11.91 -19.77
C ILE A 116 5.43 12.12 -18.40
N GLU A 117 5.22 13.29 -17.78
CA GLU A 117 5.74 13.60 -16.45
C GLU A 117 5.28 12.56 -15.41
N SER A 118 4.00 12.20 -15.41
CA SER A 118 3.46 11.23 -14.46
C SER A 118 4.00 9.82 -14.69
N ILE A 119 4.26 9.41 -15.93
CA ILE A 119 4.91 8.12 -16.24
C ILE A 119 6.34 8.12 -15.72
N ILE A 120 7.09 9.20 -15.93
CA ILE A 120 8.46 9.33 -15.44
C ILE A 120 8.47 9.31 -13.90
N ASP A 121 7.59 10.07 -13.28
CA ASP A 121 7.53 10.16 -11.82
C ASP A 121 7.14 8.83 -11.17
N ILE A 122 6.14 8.11 -11.70
CA ILE A 122 5.76 6.81 -11.14
C ILE A 122 6.87 5.77 -11.32
N LYS A 123 7.59 5.78 -12.46
CA LYS A 123 8.76 4.92 -12.66
C LYS A 123 9.84 5.20 -11.63
N ASN A 124 10.21 6.46 -11.45
CA ASN A 124 11.22 6.86 -10.47
C ASN A 124 10.79 6.46 -9.05
N CYS A 125 9.50 6.65 -8.69
CA CYS A 125 8.98 6.22 -7.41
C CYS A 125 9.08 4.69 -7.22
N LEU A 126 8.76 3.91 -8.24
CA LEU A 126 8.87 2.44 -8.21
C LEU A 126 10.33 1.98 -8.08
N GLU A 127 11.26 2.58 -8.81
CA GLU A 127 12.68 2.24 -8.76
C GLU A 127 13.27 2.50 -7.38
N ILE A 128 13.03 3.70 -6.83
CA ILE A 128 13.50 4.07 -5.49
C ILE A 128 12.81 3.21 -4.42
N PHE A 129 11.50 2.96 -4.56
CA PHE A 129 10.76 2.10 -3.64
C PHE A 129 11.33 0.69 -3.63
N ASN A 130 11.54 0.08 -4.80
CA ASN A 130 12.10 -1.26 -4.93
C ASN A 130 13.52 -1.35 -4.33
N TYR A 131 14.36 -0.36 -4.58
CA TYR A 131 15.69 -0.28 -3.98
C TYR A 131 15.60 -0.21 -2.45
N SER A 132 14.71 0.61 -1.93
CA SER A 132 14.60 0.87 -0.49
C SER A 132 13.96 -0.30 0.26
N ILE A 133 12.86 -0.89 -0.26
CA ILE A 133 12.15 -1.95 0.44
C ILE A 133 12.99 -3.22 0.63
N ASN A 134 13.93 -3.48 -0.27
CA ASN A 134 14.86 -4.61 -0.13
C ASN A 134 15.88 -4.45 1.02
N LYS A 135 15.95 -3.26 1.62
CA LYS A 135 16.85 -2.94 2.73
C LYS A 135 16.14 -2.82 4.08
N ILE A 136 14.85 -3.14 4.11
CA ILE A 136 14.05 -3.12 5.33
C ILE A 136 14.62 -4.08 6.37
N LYS A 137 14.68 -3.62 7.61
CA LYS A 137 15.00 -4.45 8.78
C LYS A 137 13.78 -4.50 9.68
N ILE A 138 13.28 -5.70 9.94
CA ILE A 138 12.13 -5.91 10.82
C ILE A 138 12.66 -6.19 12.23
N ARG A 139 12.13 -5.47 13.21
CA ARG A 139 12.45 -5.73 14.64
C ARG A 139 11.91 -7.10 15.02
N LYS A 140 12.76 -7.91 15.63
CA LYS A 140 12.34 -9.20 16.19
C LYS A 140 11.64 -8.98 17.54
N ASN A 141 10.82 -9.94 17.91
CA ASN A 141 10.17 -10.00 19.23
C ASN A 141 9.31 -8.78 19.59
N ILE A 142 8.70 -8.12 18.57
CA ILE A 142 7.81 -6.97 18.78
C ILE A 142 6.69 -7.30 19.77
N LEU A 143 6.12 -8.51 19.66
CA LEU A 143 5.00 -8.97 20.48
C LEU A 143 5.40 -9.33 21.92
N ASP A 144 6.68 -9.22 22.27
CA ASP A 144 7.15 -9.43 23.66
C ASP A 144 7.12 -8.13 24.48
N ASP A 145 6.91 -6.97 23.82
CA ASP A 145 6.69 -5.71 24.52
C ASP A 145 5.36 -5.77 25.31
N ASP A 146 5.37 -5.31 26.55
CA ASP A 146 4.19 -5.31 27.45
C ASP A 146 2.98 -4.58 26.86
N LYS A 147 3.21 -3.53 26.07
CA LYS A 147 2.13 -2.80 25.39
C LYS A 147 1.30 -3.64 24.43
N TYR A 148 1.81 -4.80 24.01
CA TYR A 148 1.11 -5.75 23.13
C TYR A 148 0.55 -6.96 23.90
N LYS A 149 0.61 -6.97 25.23
CA LYS A 149 0.11 -8.06 26.08
C LYS A 149 -1.31 -8.51 25.70
N TYR A 150 -2.17 -7.55 25.36
CA TYR A 150 -3.60 -7.83 25.09
C TYR A 150 -3.94 -8.14 23.63
N VAL A 151 -2.97 -8.10 22.72
CA VAL A 151 -3.21 -8.39 21.29
C VAL A 151 -3.77 -9.80 21.08
N PHE A 152 -3.41 -10.74 21.96
CA PHE A 152 -3.84 -12.15 21.90
C PHE A 152 -5.13 -12.45 22.67
N SER A 153 -5.83 -11.45 23.19
CA SER A 153 -6.99 -11.68 24.05
C SER A 153 -8.14 -12.37 23.32
N VAL A 154 -8.34 -12.09 22.03
CA VAL A 154 -9.37 -12.72 21.20
C VAL A 154 -9.04 -14.18 20.92
N GLU A 155 -7.80 -14.48 20.60
CA GLU A 155 -7.32 -15.85 20.38
C GLU A 155 -7.47 -16.69 21.66
N ASN A 156 -7.07 -16.14 22.80
CA ASN A 156 -7.21 -16.80 24.09
C ASN A 156 -8.68 -17.02 24.47
N LEU A 157 -9.57 -16.08 24.14
CA LEU A 157 -11.02 -16.23 24.28
C LEU A 157 -11.54 -17.38 23.41
N ASN A 158 -11.15 -17.41 22.13
CA ASN A 158 -11.56 -18.47 21.21
C ASN A 158 -11.07 -19.86 21.67
N GLU A 159 -9.90 -19.94 22.29
CA GLU A 159 -9.39 -21.19 22.87
C GLU A 159 -10.27 -21.67 24.04
N LEU A 160 -10.72 -20.77 24.90
CA LEU A 160 -11.68 -21.11 25.96
C LEU A 160 -13.00 -21.62 25.39
N VAL A 161 -13.53 -20.97 24.34
CA VAL A 161 -14.74 -21.41 23.65
C VAL A 161 -14.56 -22.83 23.08
N ASN A 162 -13.42 -23.07 22.43
CA ASN A 162 -13.10 -24.39 21.87
C ASN A 162 -12.94 -25.47 22.98
N SER A 163 -12.60 -25.07 24.21
CA SER A 163 -12.51 -25.95 25.36
C SER A 163 -13.86 -26.20 26.07
N GLY A 164 -14.96 -25.62 25.55
CA GLY A 164 -16.31 -25.86 26.03
C GLY A 164 -16.97 -24.72 26.84
N TYR A 165 -16.30 -23.58 27.00
CA TYR A 165 -16.95 -22.40 27.60
C TYR A 165 -17.97 -21.78 26.63
N SER A 166 -19.08 -21.21 27.17
CA SER A 166 -19.86 -20.30 26.35
C SER A 166 -19.04 -19.07 25.99
N PHE A 167 -19.33 -18.43 24.85
CA PHE A 167 -18.63 -17.20 24.46
C PHE A 167 -18.69 -16.13 25.55
N ARG A 168 -19.88 -15.99 26.20
CA ARG A 168 -20.08 -15.03 27.28
C ARG A 168 -19.18 -15.32 28.50
N ASP A 169 -19.11 -16.58 28.92
CA ASP A 169 -18.30 -16.97 30.08
C ASP A 169 -16.80 -16.83 29.78
N ALA A 170 -16.36 -17.20 28.56
CA ALA A 170 -15.00 -16.99 28.10
C ALA A 170 -14.64 -15.49 28.10
N TYR A 171 -15.53 -14.64 27.58
CA TYR A 171 -15.33 -13.19 27.58
C TYR A 171 -15.22 -12.63 29.01
N LEU A 172 -16.14 -13.00 29.91
CA LEU A 172 -16.11 -12.53 31.29
C LEU A 172 -14.83 -12.96 32.00
N LYS A 173 -14.40 -14.20 31.79
CA LYS A 173 -13.16 -14.71 32.37
C LYS A 173 -11.93 -13.92 31.90
N ILE A 174 -11.76 -13.73 30.59
CA ILE A 174 -10.63 -12.94 30.06
C ILE A 174 -10.71 -11.50 30.56
N SER A 175 -11.92 -10.90 30.59
CA SER A 175 -12.11 -9.54 31.09
C SER A 175 -11.72 -9.40 32.57
N ASP A 176 -12.06 -10.37 33.40
CA ASP A 176 -11.72 -10.36 34.81
C ASP A 176 -10.22 -10.59 35.05
N ASP A 177 -9.59 -11.49 34.28
CA ASP A 177 -8.15 -11.72 34.32
C ASP A 177 -7.40 -10.41 33.92
N ILE A 178 -7.87 -9.69 32.92
CA ILE A 178 -7.31 -8.40 32.52
C ILE A 178 -7.46 -7.35 33.62
N LYS A 179 -8.66 -7.20 34.21
CA LYS A 179 -8.94 -6.23 35.26
C LYS A 179 -8.11 -6.43 36.53
N ASN A 180 -7.83 -7.71 36.83
CA ASN A 180 -7.07 -8.09 38.02
C ASN A 180 -5.56 -8.24 37.74
N ASP A 181 -5.11 -7.87 36.55
CA ASP A 181 -3.72 -8.02 36.05
C ASP A 181 -3.17 -9.47 36.13
N ASN A 182 -4.08 -10.43 36.05
CA ASN A 182 -3.78 -11.86 36.04
C ASN A 182 -3.70 -12.45 34.63
N TYR A 183 -3.97 -11.63 33.59
CA TYR A 183 -3.98 -12.10 32.21
C TYR A 183 -2.57 -12.45 31.74
N ILE A 184 -2.39 -13.71 31.36
CA ILE A 184 -1.15 -14.22 30.74
C ILE A 184 -1.47 -14.59 29.29
N PRO A 185 -0.91 -13.89 28.28
CA PRO A 185 -1.19 -14.18 26.89
C PRO A 185 -0.54 -15.52 26.48
N LYS A 186 -1.35 -16.41 25.93
CA LYS A 186 -0.84 -17.54 25.16
C LYS A 186 -0.62 -17.05 23.73
N LYS A 187 0.56 -17.27 23.17
CA LYS A 187 0.99 -16.69 21.88
C LYS A 187 1.07 -17.74 20.75
N ASP A 188 0.91 -19.02 21.06
CA ASP A 188 1.02 -20.11 20.08
C ASP A 188 -0.35 -20.42 19.46
N PHE A 189 -0.59 -19.85 18.28
CA PHE A 189 -1.82 -20.08 17.51
C PHE A 189 -1.48 -20.61 16.13
N ASN A 190 -2.24 -21.60 15.68
CA ASN A 190 -2.13 -22.17 14.36
C ASN A 190 -3.42 -21.93 13.58
N HIS A 191 -3.47 -20.82 12.84
CA HIS A 191 -4.61 -20.52 11.99
C HIS A 191 -4.51 -21.27 10.66
N THR A 192 -5.57 -22.01 10.33
CA THR A 192 -5.64 -22.82 9.09
C THR A 192 -6.32 -22.10 7.93
N LEU A 193 -7.06 -21.01 8.21
CA LEU A 193 -7.75 -20.23 7.19
C LEU A 193 -6.75 -19.64 6.19
N LYS A 194 -7.01 -19.82 4.90
CA LYS A 194 -6.18 -19.26 3.83
C LYS A 194 -6.11 -17.75 3.91
N GLY A 195 -4.89 -17.20 3.93
CA GLY A 195 -4.62 -15.77 4.07
C GLY A 195 -4.52 -15.24 5.50
N SER A 196 -4.76 -16.08 6.52
CA SER A 196 -4.58 -15.71 7.92
C SER A 196 -3.11 -15.78 8.36
N ILE A 197 -2.83 -15.24 9.55
CA ILE A 197 -1.51 -15.36 10.21
C ILE A 197 -1.17 -16.86 10.36
N GLY A 198 0.03 -17.24 9.92
CA GLY A 198 0.47 -18.64 9.87
C GLY A 198 0.13 -19.37 8.56
N ASN A 199 -0.82 -18.88 7.76
CA ASN A 199 -1.19 -19.44 6.46
C ASN A 199 -1.39 -18.35 5.39
N LEU A 200 -0.36 -17.52 5.16
CA LEU A 200 -0.42 -16.34 4.29
C LEU A 200 -0.56 -16.64 2.80
N CYS A 201 -0.41 -17.89 2.38
CA CYS A 201 -0.51 -18.31 0.98
C CYS A 201 0.44 -17.56 0.02
N LEU A 202 1.65 -17.23 0.48
CA LEU A 202 2.62 -16.44 -0.30
C LEU A 202 3.02 -17.11 -1.61
N LYS A 203 3.13 -18.45 -1.63
CA LYS A 203 3.46 -19.22 -2.84
C LYS A 203 2.35 -19.12 -3.90
N GLU A 204 1.11 -19.22 -3.47
CA GLU A 204 -0.07 -19.08 -4.35
C GLU A 204 -0.17 -17.67 -4.92
N ILE A 205 0.14 -16.64 -4.12
CA ILE A 205 0.19 -15.24 -4.57
C ILE A 205 1.29 -15.08 -5.61
N GLU A 206 2.49 -15.60 -5.36
CA GLU A 206 3.61 -15.54 -6.31
C GLU A 206 3.29 -16.23 -7.65
N ILE A 207 2.66 -17.41 -7.62
CA ILE A 207 2.23 -18.14 -8.82
C ILE A 207 1.22 -17.31 -9.62
N LYS A 208 0.22 -16.71 -8.95
CA LYS A 208 -0.76 -15.84 -9.61
C LYS A 208 -0.10 -14.62 -10.24
N MET A 209 0.84 -13.99 -9.54
CA MET A 209 1.59 -12.85 -10.06
C MET A 209 2.36 -13.23 -11.32
N LYS A 210 3.16 -14.31 -11.30
CA LYS A 210 3.92 -14.77 -12.46
C LYS A 210 2.99 -15.06 -13.66
N LYS A 211 1.81 -15.65 -13.41
CA LYS A 211 0.84 -15.94 -14.50
C LYS A 211 0.23 -14.66 -15.10
N ALA A 212 0.15 -13.57 -14.36
CA ALA A 212 -0.40 -12.31 -14.86
C ALA A 212 0.57 -11.55 -15.76
N PHE A 213 1.88 -11.86 -15.70
CA PHE A 213 2.93 -11.22 -16.49
C PHE A 213 3.45 -12.08 -17.66
N ASN A 214 2.98 -13.32 -17.78
CA ASN A 214 3.22 -14.24 -18.92
C ASN A 214 2.00 -14.28 -19.85
#